data_0155fcc4fd85ef1f8bdb83c8e7377941
#
_entry.id   0155fcc4fd85ef1f8bdb83c8e7377941
#
_cell.length_a   1.000
_cell.length_b   1.000
_cell.length_c   1.000
_cell.angle_alpha   90.00
_cell.angle_beta   90.00
_cell.angle_gamma   90.00
#
_symmetry.space_group_name_H-M   'P 1'
#
loop_
_entity.id
_entity.type
_entity.pdbx_description
1 polymer ?
#
loop_
_entity_poly.entity_id
_entity_poly.type
_entity_poly.pdbx_seq_one_letter_code
_entity_poly.pdbx_strand_id
1 'polypeptide(L)'
;MYHYISDEHVPNMSESCQCTGSEFKRSINYFKNNGYTFVSLDKALKIIHNKLQQKFVVITFDDIPDCVYTNAYPILKQLNIPFTIYITYNFIDKESFITKEHLLKLKSDPLCTIGAHTMNHPMLRHCKNSLYEIQQCKIALEGLTGCNVEHFAYPYGQLAVVSKSNINMVKAVGYKTGVSAIGAPLTSESTKNLFFLPRIIINGISY
;
A
#
# COMPACT_ATOMS: atom_id res chain seq x y z
N MET A 1 -1.07 -0.57 7.37
CA MET A 1 -1.76 -0.35 6.09
C MET A 1 -3.19 0.07 6.34
N TYR A 2 -3.72 0.89 5.46
CA TYR A 2 -5.11 1.36 5.43
C TYR A 2 -5.70 1.00 4.06
N HIS A 3 -7.04 1.09 3.92
CA HIS A 3 -7.71 1.02 2.62
C HIS A 3 -8.39 2.35 2.36
N TYR A 4 -9.41 2.76 3.13
CA TYR A 4 -10.05 4.03 2.91
C TYR A 4 -10.24 4.85 4.19
N ILE A 5 -10.16 6.17 4.02
CA ILE A 5 -10.30 7.13 5.11
C ILE A 5 -11.56 7.95 4.85
N SER A 6 -12.64 7.62 5.55
CA SER A 6 -13.93 8.30 5.38
C SER A 6 -14.77 8.20 6.65
N ASP A 7 -15.44 9.28 7.00
CA ASP A 7 -16.43 9.30 8.08
C ASP A 7 -17.79 8.73 7.63
N GLU A 8 -17.99 8.60 6.32
CA GLU A 8 -19.18 8.01 5.70
C GLU A 8 -18.87 6.66 5.06
N HIS A 9 -19.90 5.83 4.88
CA HIS A 9 -19.76 4.58 4.13
C HIS A 9 -19.36 4.87 2.68
N VAL A 10 -18.36 4.14 2.18
CA VAL A 10 -17.92 4.23 0.79
C VAL A 10 -18.50 3.05 0.02
N PRO A 11 -19.31 3.27 -1.03
CA PRO A 11 -19.89 2.20 -1.83
C PRO A 11 -18.83 1.22 -2.35
N ASN A 12 -19.17 -0.05 -2.39
CA ASN A 12 -18.29 -1.15 -2.84
C ASN A 12 -17.07 -1.43 -1.93
N MET A 13 -16.96 -0.77 -0.76
CA MET A 13 -15.93 -1.01 0.23
C MET A 13 -16.46 -1.78 1.45
N SER A 14 -15.62 -2.64 2.03
CA SER A 14 -15.95 -3.33 3.27
C SER A 14 -15.81 -2.37 4.46
N GLU A 15 -16.81 -2.31 5.33
CA GLU A 15 -16.75 -1.54 6.58
C GLU A 15 -15.55 -1.93 7.46
N SER A 16 -15.13 -3.21 7.40
CA SER A 16 -13.96 -3.68 8.12
C SER A 16 -12.63 -3.06 7.65
N CYS A 17 -12.64 -2.35 6.53
CA CYS A 17 -11.49 -1.64 5.98
C CYS A 17 -11.57 -0.12 6.22
N GLN A 18 -12.65 0.36 6.83
CA GLN A 18 -12.88 1.78 7.10
C GLN A 18 -12.02 2.27 8.27
N CYS A 19 -11.51 3.49 8.11
CA CYS A 19 -10.90 4.30 9.15
C CYS A 19 -11.43 5.72 8.99
N THR A 20 -11.97 6.32 10.04
CA THR A 20 -12.42 7.71 9.98
C THR A 20 -11.26 8.68 9.92
N GLY A 21 -11.51 9.91 9.45
CA GLY A 21 -10.48 10.96 9.43
C GLY A 21 -9.93 11.27 10.83
N SER A 22 -10.76 11.18 11.86
CA SER A 22 -10.37 11.37 13.27
C SER A 22 -9.48 10.22 13.77
N GLU A 23 -9.81 8.98 13.44
CA GLU A 23 -9.02 7.80 13.79
C GLU A 23 -7.68 7.79 13.09
N PHE A 24 -7.65 8.16 11.81
CA PHE A 24 -6.42 8.30 11.05
C PHE A 24 -5.47 9.32 11.71
N LYS A 25 -5.97 10.51 12.06
CA LYS A 25 -5.18 11.52 12.78
C LYS A 25 -4.71 11.01 14.15
N ARG A 26 -5.56 10.29 14.89
CA ARG A 26 -5.22 9.69 16.17
C ARG A 26 -4.09 8.67 16.04
N SER A 27 -4.13 7.81 15.02
CA SER A 27 -3.07 6.84 14.76
C SER A 27 -1.73 7.51 14.45
N ILE A 28 -1.74 8.57 13.62
CA ILE A 28 -0.54 9.36 13.34
C ILE A 28 0.04 9.97 14.62
N ASN A 29 -0.81 10.59 15.45
CA ASN A 29 -0.39 11.20 16.72
C ASN A 29 0.15 10.14 17.69
N TYR A 30 -0.48 8.97 17.76
CA TYR A 30 0.03 7.86 18.58
C TYR A 30 1.46 7.50 18.19
N PHE A 31 1.75 7.27 16.93
CA PHE A 31 3.11 6.94 16.49
C PHE A 31 4.10 8.07 16.76
N LYS A 32 3.73 9.33 16.50
CA LYS A 32 4.58 10.49 16.80
C LYS A 32 4.93 10.56 18.30
N ASN A 33 3.92 10.46 19.16
CA ASN A 33 4.08 10.58 20.61
C ASN A 33 4.89 9.42 21.22
N ASN A 34 4.93 8.26 20.53
CA ASN A 34 5.73 7.11 20.93
C ASN A 34 7.13 7.04 20.26
N GLY A 35 7.57 8.15 19.64
CA GLY A 35 8.91 8.30 19.09
C GLY A 35 9.15 7.57 17.78
N TYR A 36 8.09 7.28 17.00
CA TYR A 36 8.23 6.71 15.66
C TYR A 36 8.46 7.80 14.62
N THR A 37 9.33 7.54 13.67
CA THR A 37 9.56 8.36 12.48
C THR A 37 8.80 7.78 11.30
N PHE A 38 8.06 8.61 10.57
CA PHE A 38 7.40 8.18 9.32
C PHE A 38 8.42 8.19 8.18
N VAL A 39 8.51 7.08 7.47
CA VAL A 39 9.49 6.88 6.39
C VAL A 39 8.86 6.16 5.20
N SER A 40 9.47 6.31 4.01
CA SER A 40 9.10 5.47 2.86
C SER A 40 9.52 4.01 3.08
N LEU A 41 8.95 3.08 2.30
CA LEU A 41 9.32 1.66 2.37
C LEU A 41 10.82 1.45 2.09
N ASP A 42 11.37 2.13 1.08
CA ASP A 42 12.79 2.05 0.77
C ASP A 42 13.69 2.52 1.93
N LYS A 43 13.28 3.60 2.61
CA LYS A 43 14.03 4.09 3.78
C LYS A 43 13.91 3.11 4.95
N ALA A 44 12.75 2.51 5.17
CA ALA A 44 12.57 1.47 6.19
C ALA A 44 13.49 0.27 5.97
N LEU A 45 13.58 -0.22 4.72
CA LEU A 45 14.48 -1.31 4.37
C LEU A 45 15.96 -0.95 4.59
N LYS A 46 16.36 0.29 4.28
CA LYS A 46 17.71 0.78 4.58
C LYS A 46 17.99 0.86 6.08
N ILE A 47 17.02 1.30 6.89
CA ILE A 47 17.14 1.34 8.36
C ILE A 47 17.41 -0.09 8.90
N ILE A 48 16.64 -1.08 8.45
CA ILE A 48 16.80 -2.47 8.88
C ILE A 48 18.13 -3.03 8.39
N HIS A 49 18.46 -2.86 7.11
CA HIS A 49 19.71 -3.36 6.52
C HIS A 49 20.95 -2.83 7.27
N ASN A 50 20.94 -1.56 7.61
CA ASN A 50 22.04 -0.90 8.32
C ASN A 50 21.96 -1.10 9.85
N LYS A 51 21.00 -1.88 10.36
CA LYS A 51 20.81 -2.17 11.79
C LYS A 51 20.68 -0.92 12.66
N LEU A 52 20.05 0.14 12.12
CA LEU A 52 19.88 1.39 12.86
C LEU A 52 18.82 1.22 13.95
N GLN A 53 19.12 1.71 15.16
CA GLN A 53 18.20 1.69 16.30
C GLN A 53 17.18 2.84 16.20
N GLN A 54 16.23 2.70 15.28
CA GLN A 54 15.20 3.72 15.03
C GLN A 54 13.82 3.07 14.95
N LYS A 55 12.87 3.61 15.72
CA LYS A 55 11.45 3.25 15.56
C LYS A 55 10.91 3.94 14.31
N PHE A 56 10.25 3.19 13.43
CA PHE A 56 9.68 3.76 12.21
C PHE A 56 8.31 3.19 11.87
N VAL A 57 7.57 3.96 11.09
CA VAL A 57 6.28 3.58 10.49
C VAL A 57 6.31 3.86 8.99
N VAL A 58 5.80 2.92 8.20
CA VAL A 58 5.53 3.09 6.77
C VAL A 58 4.01 3.13 6.58
N ILE A 59 3.49 4.23 6.05
CA ILE A 59 2.07 4.36 5.72
C ILE A 59 1.82 3.81 4.33
N THR A 60 0.83 2.91 4.22
CA THR A 60 0.43 2.34 2.93
C THR A 60 -1.09 2.31 2.79
N PHE A 61 -1.60 2.49 1.56
CA PHE A 61 -3.00 2.34 1.20
C PHE A 61 -3.14 1.35 0.06
N ASP A 62 -4.10 0.43 0.17
CA ASP A 62 -4.44 -0.53 -0.86
C ASP A 62 -5.74 -0.11 -1.57
N ASP A 63 -6.03 -0.70 -2.74
CA ASP A 63 -7.20 -0.47 -3.60
C ASP A 63 -7.34 0.96 -4.14
N ILE A 64 -6.90 1.92 -3.38
CA ILE A 64 -6.90 3.37 -3.63
C ILE A 64 -8.27 3.96 -3.97
N PRO A 65 -9.24 3.94 -3.03
CA PRO A 65 -10.46 4.73 -3.15
C PRO A 65 -10.13 6.23 -3.17
N ASP A 66 -10.99 7.04 -3.83
CA ASP A 66 -10.75 8.48 -4.01
C ASP A 66 -10.70 9.26 -2.69
N CYS A 67 -11.33 8.76 -1.64
CA CYS A 67 -11.24 9.34 -0.30
C CYS A 67 -9.82 9.32 0.29
N VAL A 68 -8.91 8.51 -0.22
CA VAL A 68 -7.48 8.59 0.16
C VAL A 68 -6.89 9.91 -0.34
N TYR A 69 -7.23 10.33 -1.58
CA TYR A 69 -6.80 11.62 -2.11
C TYR A 69 -7.49 12.79 -1.39
N THR A 70 -8.80 12.72 -1.18
CA THR A 70 -9.57 13.85 -0.63
C THR A 70 -9.40 14.02 0.89
N ASN A 71 -9.23 12.94 1.64
CA ASN A 71 -9.24 12.97 3.11
C ASN A 71 -7.87 12.65 3.76
N ALA A 72 -7.15 11.62 3.28
CA ALA A 72 -5.87 11.22 3.89
C ALA A 72 -4.69 12.06 3.38
N TYR A 73 -4.60 12.29 2.07
CA TYR A 73 -3.48 13.00 1.45
C TYR A 73 -3.27 14.43 1.99
N PRO A 74 -4.30 15.28 2.20
CA PRO A 74 -4.08 16.61 2.77
C PRO A 74 -3.43 16.56 4.15
N ILE A 75 -3.79 15.57 4.98
CA ILE A 75 -3.21 15.37 6.32
C ILE A 75 -1.74 14.95 6.19
N LEU A 76 -1.45 13.98 5.32
CA LEU A 76 -0.08 13.49 5.10
C LEU A 76 0.82 14.59 4.55
N LYS A 77 0.33 15.37 3.59
CA LYS A 77 1.05 16.50 3.01
C LYS A 77 1.36 17.58 4.03
N GLN A 78 0.37 18.00 4.82
CA GLN A 78 0.54 18.99 5.89
C GLN A 78 1.60 18.57 6.91
N LEU A 79 1.65 17.26 7.23
CA LEU A 79 2.57 16.69 8.21
C LEU A 79 3.90 16.21 7.62
N ASN A 80 4.11 16.39 6.30
CA ASN A 80 5.29 15.92 5.56
C ASN A 80 5.57 14.42 5.77
N ILE A 81 4.51 13.60 5.72
CA ILE A 81 4.57 12.15 5.94
C ILE A 81 4.61 11.42 4.60
N PRO A 82 5.67 10.64 4.30
CA PRO A 82 5.72 9.81 3.11
C PRO A 82 4.75 8.63 3.21
N PHE A 83 4.18 8.23 2.07
CA PHE A 83 3.25 7.13 1.97
C PHE A 83 3.36 6.40 0.63
N THR A 84 2.86 5.16 0.60
CA THR A 84 2.77 4.35 -0.61
C THR A 84 1.31 4.03 -0.90
N ILE A 85 0.90 4.16 -2.16
CA ILE A 85 -0.41 3.74 -2.64
C ILE A 85 -0.25 2.54 -3.56
N TYR A 86 -1.01 1.46 -3.32
CA TYR A 86 -1.02 0.26 -4.14
C TYR A 86 -2.30 0.22 -4.97
N ILE A 87 -2.16 0.31 -6.28
CA ILE A 87 -3.24 0.59 -7.23
C ILE A 87 -3.67 -0.67 -7.95
N THR A 88 -4.96 -0.96 -7.88
CA THR A 88 -5.61 -1.89 -8.81
C THR A 88 -5.96 -1.13 -10.09
N TYR A 89 -5.26 -1.45 -11.19
CA TYR A 89 -5.29 -0.61 -12.39
C TYR A 89 -6.70 -0.38 -12.96
N ASN A 90 -7.50 -1.43 -13.06
CA ASN A 90 -8.84 -1.34 -13.63
C ASN A 90 -9.89 -0.71 -12.69
N PHE A 91 -9.49 -0.31 -11.48
CA PHE A 91 -10.34 0.48 -10.59
C PHE A 91 -10.22 1.99 -10.84
N ILE A 92 -9.16 2.45 -11.51
CA ILE A 92 -8.99 3.86 -11.86
C ILE A 92 -10.21 4.35 -12.66
N ASP A 93 -10.74 5.52 -12.31
CA ASP A 93 -11.95 6.14 -12.85
C ASP A 93 -13.25 5.33 -12.64
N LYS A 94 -13.25 4.30 -11.80
CA LYS A 94 -14.49 3.65 -11.35
C LYS A 94 -15.10 4.40 -10.18
N GLU A 95 -16.40 4.23 -10.01
CA GLU A 95 -17.14 4.79 -8.87
C GLU A 95 -16.44 4.46 -7.56
N SER A 96 -16.26 5.47 -6.69
CA SER A 96 -15.57 5.42 -5.40
C SER A 96 -14.05 5.25 -5.44
N PHE A 97 -13.46 4.99 -6.60
CA PHE A 97 -12.01 4.84 -6.74
C PHE A 97 -11.34 6.10 -7.30
N ILE A 98 -10.01 6.15 -7.16
CA ILE A 98 -9.22 7.31 -7.58
C ILE A 98 -9.42 7.61 -9.06
N THR A 99 -9.56 8.90 -9.39
CA THR A 99 -9.55 9.34 -10.77
C THR A 99 -8.12 9.38 -11.32
N LYS A 100 -7.98 9.23 -12.63
CA LYS A 100 -6.69 9.42 -13.31
C LYS A 100 -6.08 10.79 -12.98
N GLU A 101 -6.90 11.85 -12.91
CA GLU A 101 -6.45 13.20 -12.56
C GLU A 101 -5.83 13.24 -11.16
N HIS A 102 -6.52 12.70 -10.14
CA HIS A 102 -6.05 12.65 -8.76
C HIS A 102 -4.78 11.79 -8.64
N LEU A 103 -4.72 10.66 -9.34
CA LEU A 103 -3.54 9.81 -9.38
C LEU A 103 -2.31 10.55 -9.92
N LEU A 104 -2.46 11.31 -11.01
CA LEU A 104 -1.35 12.08 -11.59
C LEU A 104 -0.91 13.24 -10.69
N LYS A 105 -1.82 13.81 -9.90
CA LYS A 105 -1.47 14.78 -8.86
C LYS A 105 -0.67 14.13 -7.72
N LEU A 106 -1.11 12.96 -7.22
CA LEU A 106 -0.37 12.20 -6.20
C LEU A 106 1.03 11.80 -6.69
N LYS A 107 1.13 11.30 -7.92
CA LYS A 107 2.42 10.94 -8.54
C LYS A 107 3.42 12.09 -8.57
N SER A 108 2.94 13.32 -8.69
CA SER A 108 3.82 14.51 -8.74
C SER A 108 4.31 14.97 -7.36
N ASP A 109 3.79 14.39 -6.28
CA ASP A 109 4.21 14.72 -4.92
C ASP A 109 5.34 13.75 -4.47
N PRO A 110 6.52 14.26 -4.05
CA PRO A 110 7.64 13.42 -3.64
C PRO A 110 7.36 12.57 -2.39
N LEU A 111 6.29 12.86 -1.64
CA LEU A 111 5.86 12.05 -0.51
C LEU A 111 5.15 10.77 -0.93
N CYS A 112 4.60 10.72 -2.16
CA CYS A 112 3.82 9.60 -2.65
C CYS A 112 4.68 8.63 -3.46
N THR A 113 4.68 7.35 -3.07
CA THR A 113 5.23 6.26 -3.86
C THR A 113 4.09 5.47 -4.49
N ILE A 114 4.16 5.22 -5.81
CA ILE A 114 3.19 4.39 -6.52
C ILE A 114 3.66 2.94 -6.53
N GLY A 115 2.80 2.04 -6.07
CA GLY A 115 2.92 0.60 -6.16
C GLY A 115 1.76 -0.03 -6.92
N ALA A 116 1.89 -1.30 -7.27
CA ALA A 116 0.89 -2.06 -8.01
C ALA A 116 0.10 -3.01 -7.09
N HIS A 117 -1.19 -3.21 -7.43
CA HIS A 117 -2.11 -4.10 -6.71
C HIS A 117 -2.93 -4.98 -7.68
N THR A 118 -2.29 -5.47 -8.74
CA THR A 118 -2.88 -6.24 -9.85
C THR A 118 -3.77 -5.42 -10.80
N MET A 119 -4.19 -6.04 -11.91
CA MET A 119 -5.12 -5.41 -12.85
C MET A 119 -6.54 -5.36 -12.30
N ASN A 120 -7.02 -6.47 -11.66
CA ASN A 120 -8.44 -6.69 -11.34
C ASN A 120 -8.69 -7.15 -9.90
N HIS A 121 -7.71 -7.12 -9.00
CA HIS A 121 -7.81 -7.52 -7.61
C HIS A 121 -8.25 -9.00 -7.37
N PRO A 122 -7.73 -10.01 -8.10
CA PRO A 122 -8.11 -11.39 -7.87
C PRO A 122 -7.36 -12.01 -6.68
N MET A 123 -7.93 -13.09 -6.12
CA MET A 123 -7.18 -14.00 -5.25
C MET A 123 -6.14 -14.73 -6.10
N LEU A 124 -4.87 -14.27 -6.07
CA LEU A 124 -3.83 -14.72 -7.00
C LEU A 124 -3.58 -16.23 -6.99
N ARG A 125 -3.70 -16.91 -5.83
CA ARG A 125 -3.57 -18.37 -5.76
C ARG A 125 -4.55 -19.11 -6.65
N HIS A 126 -5.74 -18.56 -6.84
CA HIS A 126 -6.84 -19.16 -7.60
C HIS A 126 -7.02 -18.53 -9.00
N CYS A 127 -6.20 -17.54 -9.34
CA CYS A 127 -6.26 -16.85 -10.61
C CYS A 127 -5.48 -17.63 -11.69
N LYS A 128 -6.14 -17.99 -12.79
CA LYS A 128 -5.51 -18.69 -13.91
C LYS A 128 -4.40 -17.87 -14.59
N ASN A 129 -4.55 -16.54 -14.60
CA ASN A 129 -3.66 -15.61 -15.30
C ASN A 129 -2.89 -14.72 -14.32
N SER A 130 -2.40 -15.25 -13.19
CA SER A 130 -1.71 -14.49 -12.14
C SER A 130 -0.53 -13.68 -12.67
N LEU A 131 0.23 -14.22 -13.63
CA LEU A 131 1.36 -13.50 -14.24
C LEU A 131 0.88 -12.25 -15.00
N TYR A 132 -0.22 -12.37 -15.76
CA TYR A 132 -0.84 -11.23 -16.44
C TYR A 132 -1.26 -10.15 -15.45
N GLU A 133 -1.95 -10.53 -14.36
CA GLU A 133 -2.40 -9.62 -13.31
C GLU A 133 -1.25 -8.83 -12.69
N ILE A 134 -0.12 -9.48 -12.44
CA ILE A 134 1.07 -8.89 -11.82
C ILE A 134 1.85 -8.03 -12.82
N GLN A 135 2.12 -8.57 -14.01
CA GLN A 135 2.99 -7.93 -15.01
C GLN A 135 2.31 -6.76 -15.71
N GLN A 136 1.07 -6.96 -16.17
CA GLN A 136 0.36 -5.90 -16.90
C GLN A 136 0.03 -4.72 -16.03
N CYS A 137 -0.25 -4.94 -14.73
CA CYS A 137 -0.44 -3.83 -13.80
C CYS A 137 0.80 -2.92 -13.72
N LYS A 138 2.00 -3.51 -13.62
CA LYS A 138 3.25 -2.74 -13.66
C LYS A 138 3.37 -1.93 -14.94
N ILE A 139 3.26 -2.60 -16.09
CA ILE A 139 3.41 -1.97 -17.42
C ILE A 139 2.40 -0.83 -17.60
N ALA A 140 1.13 -1.08 -17.27
CA ALA A 140 0.06 -0.10 -17.42
C ALA A 140 0.22 1.12 -16.50
N LEU A 141 0.60 0.90 -15.23
CA LEU A 141 0.87 2.00 -14.30
C LEU A 141 2.11 2.81 -14.69
N GLU A 142 3.19 2.17 -15.12
CA GLU A 142 4.39 2.85 -15.62
C GLU A 142 4.08 3.67 -16.88
N GLY A 143 3.30 3.11 -17.82
CA GLY A 143 2.84 3.82 -19.00
C GLY A 143 1.93 5.03 -18.70
N LEU A 144 1.05 4.90 -17.70
CA LEU A 144 0.12 5.96 -17.30
C LEU A 144 0.83 7.10 -16.54
N THR A 145 1.74 6.73 -15.64
CA THR A 145 2.34 7.67 -14.69
C THR A 145 3.72 8.18 -15.13
N GLY A 146 4.41 7.46 -16.00
CA GLY A 146 5.80 7.77 -16.41
C GLY A 146 6.82 7.57 -15.30
N CYS A 147 6.49 6.86 -14.21
CA CYS A 147 7.43 6.56 -13.13
C CYS A 147 7.61 5.04 -12.98
N ASN A 148 8.76 4.62 -12.44
CA ASN A 148 9.00 3.21 -12.13
C ASN A 148 8.08 2.74 -11.01
N VAL A 149 7.38 1.61 -11.22
CA VAL A 149 6.54 0.94 -10.22
C VAL A 149 7.31 -0.23 -9.62
N GLU A 150 7.92 -0.02 -8.47
CA GLU A 150 8.90 -0.93 -7.88
C GLU A 150 8.34 -1.80 -6.74
N HIS A 151 7.15 -1.48 -6.25
CA HIS A 151 6.54 -2.14 -5.10
C HIS A 151 5.21 -2.76 -5.50
N PHE A 152 4.93 -3.94 -4.95
CA PHE A 152 3.71 -4.71 -5.20
C PHE A 152 2.99 -5.05 -3.90
N ALA A 153 1.66 -4.94 -3.84
CA ALA A 153 0.85 -5.50 -2.76
C ALA A 153 -0.01 -6.64 -3.29
N TYR A 154 -0.08 -7.74 -2.53
CA TYR A 154 -0.92 -8.88 -2.88
C TYR A 154 -2.37 -8.60 -2.48
N PRO A 155 -3.36 -8.72 -3.41
CA PRO A 155 -4.77 -8.68 -3.03
C PRO A 155 -5.08 -9.64 -1.89
N TYR A 156 -5.81 -9.15 -0.88
CA TYR A 156 -6.11 -9.85 0.39
C TYR A 156 -4.87 -10.18 1.24
N GLY A 157 -3.69 -10.38 0.66
CA GLY A 157 -2.37 -10.48 1.25
C GLY A 157 -2.12 -11.61 2.27
N GLN A 158 -3.02 -12.59 2.42
CA GLN A 158 -2.87 -13.72 3.35
C GLN A 158 -2.27 -14.95 2.65
N LEU A 159 -1.65 -15.85 3.41
CA LEU A 159 -1.05 -17.10 2.90
C LEU A 159 -2.06 -18.02 2.22
N ALA A 160 -3.34 -17.94 2.59
CA ALA A 160 -4.40 -18.71 1.97
C ALA A 160 -4.63 -18.34 0.49
N VAL A 161 -4.38 -17.09 0.12
CA VAL A 161 -4.68 -16.52 -1.21
C VAL A 161 -3.43 -16.14 -2.03
N VAL A 162 -2.23 -16.29 -1.44
CA VAL A 162 -0.94 -16.05 -2.11
C VAL A 162 -0.11 -17.33 -2.09
N SER A 163 0.29 -17.81 -3.26
CA SER A 163 1.15 -19.00 -3.38
C SER A 163 2.63 -18.63 -3.50
N LYS A 164 3.53 -19.58 -3.24
CA LYS A 164 4.97 -19.42 -3.49
C LYS A 164 5.26 -19.09 -4.97
N SER A 165 4.45 -19.62 -5.88
CA SER A 165 4.54 -19.28 -7.31
C SER A 165 4.23 -17.81 -7.56
N ASN A 166 3.17 -17.26 -6.93
CA ASN A 166 2.84 -15.83 -7.06
C ASN A 166 3.98 -14.93 -6.56
N ILE A 167 4.62 -15.31 -5.43
CA ILE A 167 5.78 -14.58 -4.88
C ILE A 167 6.95 -14.59 -5.88
N ASN A 168 7.23 -15.75 -6.48
CA ASN A 168 8.27 -15.87 -7.50
C ASN A 168 7.96 -15.06 -8.76
N MET A 169 6.67 -14.96 -9.18
CA MET A 169 6.24 -14.12 -10.29
C MET A 169 6.50 -12.63 -10.02
N VAL A 170 6.17 -12.14 -8.83
CA VAL A 170 6.45 -10.74 -8.44
C VAL A 170 7.94 -10.43 -8.53
N LYS A 171 8.79 -11.35 -8.07
CA LYS A 171 10.25 -11.24 -8.22
C LYS A 171 10.69 -11.25 -9.68
N ALA A 172 10.19 -12.19 -10.47
CA ALA A 172 10.57 -12.36 -11.88
C ALA A 172 10.14 -11.18 -12.78
N VAL A 173 9.01 -10.52 -12.45
CA VAL A 173 8.52 -9.30 -13.14
C VAL A 173 9.40 -8.08 -12.85
N GLY A 174 10.26 -8.16 -11.84
CA GLY A 174 11.22 -7.08 -11.52
C GLY A 174 10.71 -6.06 -10.52
N TYR A 175 9.73 -6.40 -9.68
CA TYR A 175 9.46 -5.59 -8.50
C TYR A 175 10.62 -5.70 -7.49
N LYS A 176 10.83 -4.66 -6.69
CA LYS A 176 11.80 -4.68 -5.59
C LYS A 176 11.24 -5.35 -4.34
N THR A 177 9.95 -5.16 -4.09
CA THR A 177 9.26 -5.75 -2.93
C THR A 177 7.86 -6.20 -3.26
N GLY A 178 7.40 -7.21 -2.49
CA GLY A 178 5.99 -7.56 -2.39
C GLY A 178 5.55 -7.46 -0.93
N VAL A 179 4.40 -6.84 -0.65
CA VAL A 179 3.87 -6.69 0.70
C VAL A 179 2.58 -7.50 0.90
N SER A 180 2.46 -8.11 2.06
CA SER A 180 1.34 -8.95 2.47
C SER A 180 0.41 -8.25 3.48
N ALA A 181 -0.56 -8.96 4.02
CA ALA A 181 -1.47 -8.53 5.08
C ALA A 181 -1.50 -9.52 6.25
N ILE A 182 -0.33 -10.10 6.61
CA ILE A 182 -0.24 -11.16 7.63
C ILE A 182 -0.19 -10.66 9.08
N GLY A 183 -0.41 -9.38 9.33
CA GLY A 183 -0.59 -8.85 10.68
C GLY A 183 0.66 -8.86 11.56
N ALA A 184 1.85 -8.64 11.00
CA ALA A 184 3.11 -8.65 11.74
C ALA A 184 3.95 -7.38 11.49
N PRO A 185 4.83 -7.00 12.43
CA PRO A 185 5.74 -5.89 12.22
C PRO A 185 6.84 -6.23 11.21
N LEU A 186 7.35 -5.19 10.55
CA LEU A 186 8.50 -5.29 9.65
C LEU A 186 9.80 -5.37 10.50
N THR A 187 10.52 -6.47 10.40
CA THR A 187 11.75 -6.76 11.16
C THR A 187 12.88 -7.23 10.24
N SER A 188 14.09 -7.34 10.78
CA SER A 188 15.22 -7.94 10.05
C SER A 188 14.95 -9.38 9.59
N GLU A 189 14.19 -10.15 10.36
CA GLU A 189 13.80 -11.51 9.97
C GLU A 189 12.84 -11.51 8.78
N SER A 190 11.82 -10.65 8.81
CA SER A 190 10.85 -10.56 7.72
C SER A 190 11.47 -10.05 6.40
N THR A 191 12.56 -9.27 6.47
CA THR A 191 13.27 -8.79 5.28
C THR A 191 14.14 -9.84 4.58
N LYS A 192 14.28 -11.05 5.13
CA LYS A 192 14.88 -12.18 4.41
C LYS A 192 14.08 -12.57 3.17
N ASN A 193 12.78 -12.25 3.13
CA ASN A 193 11.94 -12.39 1.95
C ASN A 193 11.30 -11.03 1.57
N LEU A 194 12.01 -10.24 0.80
CA LEU A 194 11.54 -8.92 0.33
C LEU A 194 10.25 -8.98 -0.51
N PHE A 195 9.89 -10.16 -0.99
CA PHE A 195 8.70 -10.35 -1.84
C PHE A 195 7.46 -10.83 -1.08
N PHE A 196 7.52 -10.86 0.27
CA PHE A 196 6.34 -11.15 1.11
C PHE A 196 6.49 -10.47 2.49
N LEU A 197 6.69 -9.15 2.48
CA LEU A 197 6.87 -8.35 3.68
C LEU A 197 5.56 -8.21 4.46
N PRO A 198 5.56 -8.34 5.79
CA PRO A 198 4.36 -8.22 6.61
C PRO A 198 3.89 -6.76 6.72
N ARG A 199 2.58 -6.58 6.92
CA ARG A 199 1.96 -5.31 7.27
C ARG A 199 0.88 -5.53 8.34
N ILE A 200 0.63 -4.52 9.14
CA ILE A 200 -0.46 -4.48 10.12
C ILE A 200 -1.60 -3.66 9.53
N ILE A 201 -2.80 -4.24 9.48
CA ILE A 201 -4.02 -3.54 9.05
C ILE A 201 -4.46 -2.62 10.18
N ILE A 202 -4.84 -1.39 9.84
CA ILE A 202 -5.41 -0.41 10.76
C ILE A 202 -6.80 -0.03 10.22
N ASN A 203 -7.80 -0.37 10.98
CA ASN A 203 -9.23 -0.21 10.66
C ASN A 203 -9.98 0.40 11.83
N GLY A 204 -9.64 1.61 12.23
CA GLY A 204 -10.40 2.39 13.21
C GLY A 204 -10.61 1.80 14.62
N ILE A 205 -10.23 0.57 14.88
CA ILE A 205 -10.42 -0.09 16.17
C ILE A 205 -9.19 0.11 17.04
N SER A 206 -9.40 0.85 18.11
CA SER A 206 -8.62 1.00 19.37
C SER A 206 -7.12 0.59 19.35
N TYR A 207 -6.31 1.56 19.58
CA TYR A 207 -4.95 1.43 20.15
C TYR A 207 -5.01 1.50 21.67
#